data_ac0389c5874aa949924c997d2045d098
#
_entry.id   ac0389c5874aa949924c997d2045d098
#
_cell.length_a   1.000
_cell.length_b   1.000
_cell.length_c   1.000
_cell.angle_alpha   90.00
_cell.angle_beta   90.00
_cell.angle_gamma   90.00
#
_symmetry.space_group_name_H-M   'P 1'
#
loop_
_entity.id
_entity.type
_entity.pdbx_description
1 polymer ?
#
loop_
_entity_poly.entity_id
_entity_poly.type
_entity_poly.pdbx_seq_one_letter_code
_entity_poly.pdbx_strand_id
1 'polypeptide(L)'
;MFAAENLRDWLGHTVIDPEGNKIGTLEAVYVDTTSDEPSFITVRIGMISRHRLAFVPVTGATVSPKAVRVQYAKKVVQDAPAIDTDGELAATAEPGVFAYYNLDYGSRSERRLARR
;
A
#
# COMPACT_ATOMS: atom_id res chain seq x y z
N MET A 1 -4.10 -6.28 -13.67
CA MET A 1 -5.10 -6.11 -12.63
C MET A 1 -4.69 -6.84 -11.35
N PHE A 2 -4.94 -6.24 -10.20
CA PHE A 2 -4.61 -6.83 -8.91
C PHE A 2 -5.75 -7.75 -8.45
N ALA A 3 -5.49 -9.05 -8.38
CA ALA A 3 -6.48 -10.02 -7.93
C ALA A 3 -6.15 -10.45 -6.50
N ALA A 4 -7.16 -10.44 -5.61
CA ALA A 4 -6.96 -10.70 -4.20
C ALA A 4 -6.36 -12.08 -3.91
N GLU A 5 -6.76 -13.09 -4.65
CA GLU A 5 -6.27 -14.46 -4.45
C GLU A 5 -4.81 -14.65 -4.82
N ASN A 6 -4.22 -13.72 -5.58
CA ASN A 6 -2.84 -13.82 -6.02
C ASN A 6 -1.86 -12.98 -5.19
N LEU A 7 -2.36 -12.18 -4.27
CA LEU A 7 -1.54 -11.19 -3.57
C LEU A 7 -0.43 -11.80 -2.74
N ARG A 8 -0.66 -12.98 -2.20
CA ARG A 8 0.37 -13.66 -1.39
C ARG A 8 1.61 -13.99 -2.20
N ASP A 9 1.44 -14.22 -3.49
CA ASP A 9 2.56 -14.56 -4.37
C ASP A 9 3.46 -13.35 -4.61
N TRP A 10 2.97 -12.15 -4.33
CA TRP A 10 3.70 -10.92 -4.57
C TRP A 10 4.39 -10.34 -3.34
N LEU A 11 4.13 -10.91 -2.18
CA LEU A 11 4.83 -10.49 -0.95
C LEU A 11 6.32 -10.67 -1.13
N GLY A 12 7.08 -9.67 -0.77
CA GLY A 12 8.53 -9.68 -0.94
C GLY A 12 9.02 -9.17 -2.30
N HIS A 13 8.10 -8.92 -3.24
CA HIS A 13 8.49 -8.36 -4.53
C HIS A 13 8.95 -6.92 -4.38
N THR A 14 9.85 -6.51 -5.25
CA THR A 14 10.27 -5.12 -5.33
C THR A 14 9.12 -4.27 -5.82
N VAL A 15 8.91 -3.11 -5.18
CA VAL A 15 7.92 -2.13 -5.62
C VAL A 15 8.66 -0.98 -6.30
N ILE A 16 8.24 -0.65 -7.52
CA ILE A 16 8.85 0.41 -8.31
C ILE A 16 7.82 1.48 -8.67
N ASP A 17 8.31 2.68 -8.94
CA ASP A 17 7.45 3.78 -9.35
C ASP A 17 7.27 3.76 -10.89
N PRO A 18 6.47 4.68 -11.46
CA PRO A 18 6.24 4.69 -12.91
C PRO A 18 7.50 4.82 -13.75
N GLU A 19 8.57 5.37 -13.19
CA GLU A 19 9.83 5.54 -13.89
C GLU A 19 10.80 4.39 -13.67
N GLY A 20 10.39 3.38 -12.91
CA GLY A 20 11.23 2.21 -12.64
C GLY A 20 12.12 2.35 -11.42
N ASN A 21 12.01 3.43 -10.65
CA ASN A 21 12.80 3.61 -9.44
C ASN A 21 12.29 2.70 -8.32
N LYS A 22 13.20 1.99 -7.68
CA LYS A 22 12.83 1.13 -6.55
C LYS A 22 12.36 1.97 -5.38
N ILE A 23 11.16 1.68 -4.89
CA ILE A 23 10.61 2.32 -3.69
C ILE A 23 10.94 1.49 -2.46
N GLY A 24 10.70 0.20 -2.53
CA GLY A 24 10.92 -0.71 -1.42
C GLY A 24 10.44 -2.10 -1.74
N THR A 25 9.99 -2.82 -0.72
CA THR A 25 9.55 -4.21 -0.83
C THR A 25 8.10 -4.31 -0.38
N LEU A 26 7.28 -5.05 -1.12
CA LEU A 26 5.88 -5.26 -0.76
C LEU A 26 5.80 -6.13 0.49
N GLU A 27 5.21 -5.58 1.55
CA GLU A 27 5.15 -6.27 2.84
C GLU A 27 3.77 -6.86 3.11
N ALA A 28 2.70 -6.16 2.74
CA ALA A 28 1.34 -6.62 3.03
C ALA A 28 0.36 -5.98 2.06
N VAL A 29 -0.83 -6.58 1.98
CA VAL A 29 -1.94 -6.04 1.20
C VAL A 29 -3.10 -5.77 2.14
N TYR A 30 -3.73 -4.63 1.96
CA TYR A 30 -4.92 -4.24 2.72
C TYR A 30 -6.13 -4.24 1.80
N VAL A 31 -7.18 -4.90 2.23
CA VAL A 31 -8.43 -4.96 1.48
C VAL A 31 -9.48 -4.07 2.14
N ASP A 32 -10.42 -3.58 1.33
CA ASP A 32 -11.57 -2.85 1.83
C ASP A 32 -12.56 -3.88 2.38
N THR A 33 -12.95 -3.75 3.64
CA THR A 33 -13.82 -4.75 4.28
C THR A 33 -15.23 -4.78 3.72
N THR A 34 -15.65 -3.73 3.02
CA THR A 34 -16.99 -3.71 2.41
C THR A 34 -17.04 -4.44 1.07
N SER A 35 -15.95 -4.41 0.30
CA SER A 35 -15.89 -5.03 -1.02
C SER A 35 -15.01 -6.27 -1.06
N ASP A 36 -14.16 -6.45 -0.04
CA ASP A 36 -13.14 -7.50 0.04
C ASP A 36 -12.14 -7.42 -1.13
N GLU A 37 -11.97 -6.23 -1.69
CA GLU A 37 -11.04 -6.00 -2.78
C GLU A 37 -9.79 -5.28 -2.28
N PRO A 38 -8.62 -5.54 -2.92
CA PRO A 38 -7.39 -4.83 -2.57
C PRO A 38 -7.56 -3.33 -2.74
N SER A 39 -7.14 -2.59 -1.74
CA SER A 39 -7.23 -1.13 -1.74
C SER A 39 -5.85 -0.50 -1.63
N PHE A 40 -5.02 -1.01 -0.73
CA PHE A 40 -3.67 -0.50 -0.50
C PHE A 40 -2.70 -1.66 -0.33
N ILE A 41 -1.45 -1.37 -0.63
CA ILE A 41 -0.35 -2.24 -0.23
C ILE A 41 0.52 -1.44 0.75
N THR A 42 1.27 -2.15 1.59
CA THR A 42 2.31 -1.50 2.38
C THR A 42 3.65 -1.85 1.76
N VAL A 43 4.48 -0.82 1.64
CA VAL A 43 5.82 -0.95 1.08
C VAL A 43 6.82 -0.68 2.19
N ARG A 44 7.71 -1.62 2.40
CA ARG A 44 8.76 -1.45 3.40
C ARG A 44 9.81 -0.50 2.85
N ILE A 45 9.94 0.64 3.52
CA ILE A 45 10.88 1.69 3.13
C ILE A 45 11.75 2.05 4.32
N GLY A 46 12.80 2.83 4.06
CA GLY A 46 13.66 3.35 5.10
C GLY A 46 15.06 2.80 5.04
N MET A 47 15.87 3.23 6.02
CA MET A 47 17.28 2.82 6.12
C MET A 47 17.38 1.53 6.90
N ILE A 48 18.55 0.90 6.84
CA ILE A 48 18.81 -0.39 7.46
C ILE A 48 18.36 -0.47 8.93
N SER A 49 18.57 0.59 9.69
CA SER A 49 18.23 0.63 11.11
C SER A 49 16.81 1.13 11.40
N ARG A 50 16.13 1.64 10.40
CA ARG A 50 14.79 2.23 10.56
C ARG A 50 13.93 1.93 9.36
N HIS A 51 13.09 0.92 9.50
CA HIS A 51 12.12 0.59 8.47
C HIS A 51 10.71 1.01 8.91
N ARG A 52 9.90 1.35 7.95
CA ARG A 52 8.49 1.62 8.16
C ARG A 52 7.69 1.11 6.97
N LEU A 53 6.39 0.98 7.14
CA LEU A 53 5.50 0.49 6.08
C LEU A 53 4.68 1.68 5.58
N ALA A 54 4.99 2.12 4.37
CA ALA A 54 4.26 3.21 3.73
C ALA A 54 3.05 2.63 2.99
N PHE A 55 1.92 3.31 3.09
CA PHE A 55 0.69 2.88 2.40
C PHE A 55 0.65 3.44 1.00
N VAL A 56 0.38 2.59 0.02
CA VAL A 56 0.31 2.97 -1.39
C VAL A 56 -0.97 2.37 -1.99
N PRO A 57 -1.80 3.17 -2.68
CA PRO A 57 -2.99 2.63 -3.34
C PRO A 57 -2.60 1.64 -4.43
N VAL A 58 -3.41 0.60 -4.59
CA VAL A 58 -3.20 -0.38 -5.67
C VAL A 58 -3.79 0.09 -7.00
N THR A 59 -4.54 1.21 -7.00
CA THR A 59 -5.16 1.74 -8.21
C THR A 59 -4.13 1.93 -9.31
N GLY A 60 -4.35 1.30 -10.45
CA GLY A 60 -3.45 1.40 -11.59
C GLY A 60 -2.15 0.62 -11.45
N ALA A 61 -1.97 -0.13 -10.37
CA ALA A 61 -0.76 -0.93 -10.20
C ALA A 61 -0.72 -2.08 -11.20
N THR A 62 0.49 -2.39 -11.66
CA THR A 62 0.71 -3.53 -12.56
C THR A 62 1.76 -4.44 -11.95
N VAL A 63 1.68 -5.73 -12.28
CA VAL A 63 2.55 -6.75 -11.72
C VAL A 63 3.34 -7.42 -12.81
N SER A 64 4.63 -7.59 -12.60
CA SER A 64 5.50 -8.40 -13.43
C SER A 64 6.12 -9.49 -12.56
N PRO A 65 6.77 -10.50 -13.16
CA PRO A 65 7.38 -11.55 -12.35
C PRO A 65 8.39 -11.08 -11.32
N LYS A 66 8.98 -9.90 -11.51
CA LYS A 66 10.04 -9.41 -10.63
C LYS A 66 9.64 -8.20 -9.78
N ALA A 67 8.58 -7.50 -10.15
CA ALA A 67 8.26 -6.25 -9.50
C ALA A 67 6.78 -5.90 -9.59
N VAL A 68 6.35 -5.06 -8.66
CA VAL A 68 5.04 -4.42 -8.69
C VAL A 68 5.27 -2.95 -8.99
N ARG A 69 4.68 -2.45 -10.06
CA ARG A 69 4.78 -1.04 -10.44
C ARG A 69 3.54 -0.31 -9.96
N VAL A 70 3.74 0.72 -9.14
CA VAL A 70 2.64 1.54 -8.65
C VAL A 70 2.55 2.84 -9.44
N GLN A 71 1.44 3.57 -9.28
CA GLN A 71 1.19 4.79 -10.05
C GLN A 71 1.81 6.04 -9.45
N TYR A 72 2.43 5.92 -8.28
CA TYR A 72 2.91 7.07 -7.52
C TYR A 72 4.42 7.12 -7.51
N ALA A 73 4.97 8.34 -7.63
CA ALA A 73 6.42 8.54 -7.63
C ALA A 73 7.02 8.13 -6.29
N LYS A 74 8.25 7.68 -6.32
CA LYS A 74 8.99 7.26 -5.12
C LYS A 74 8.92 8.30 -4.01
N LYS A 75 9.10 9.59 -4.35
CA LYS A 75 9.08 10.64 -3.34
C LYS A 75 7.71 10.78 -2.68
N VAL A 76 6.65 10.61 -3.44
CA VAL A 76 5.29 10.68 -2.92
C VAL A 76 5.07 9.56 -1.89
N VAL A 77 5.54 8.36 -2.21
CA VAL A 77 5.40 7.21 -1.31
C VAL A 77 6.26 7.38 -0.07
N GLN A 78 7.47 7.91 -0.20
CA GLN A 78 8.36 8.13 0.93
C GLN A 78 7.80 9.10 1.96
N ASP A 79 6.98 10.06 1.51
CA ASP A 79 6.37 11.05 2.39
C ASP A 79 4.95 10.65 2.83
N ALA A 80 4.47 9.49 2.39
CA ALA A 80 3.12 9.05 2.67
C ALA A 80 2.96 8.61 4.13
N PRO A 81 1.69 8.56 4.61
CA PRO A 81 1.42 7.98 5.93
C PRO A 81 1.98 6.56 6.03
N ALA A 82 2.61 6.28 7.16
CA ALA A 82 3.28 5.00 7.36
C ALA A 82 3.08 4.53 8.79
N ILE A 83 3.28 3.22 9.01
CA ILE A 83 3.24 2.61 10.33
C ILE A 83 4.57 1.89 10.56
N ASP A 84 4.84 1.55 11.82
CA ASP A 84 5.99 0.71 12.15
C ASP A 84 5.83 -0.67 11.53
N THR A 85 6.92 -1.38 11.33
CA THR A 85 6.88 -2.69 10.66
C THR A 85 6.04 -3.71 11.42
N ASP A 86 5.87 -3.54 12.72
CA ASP A 86 5.02 -4.39 13.55
C ASP A 86 3.76 -3.67 14.03
N GLY A 87 3.47 -2.49 13.46
CA GLY A 87 2.34 -1.69 13.87
C GLY A 87 1.06 -2.00 13.11
N GLU A 88 -0.01 -1.34 13.53
CA GLU A 88 -1.31 -1.44 12.90
C GLU A 88 -1.82 -0.05 12.57
N LEU A 89 -2.54 0.05 11.46
CA LEU A 89 -3.18 1.31 11.09
C LEU A 89 -4.46 1.48 11.92
N ALA A 90 -4.50 2.53 12.73
CA ALA A 90 -5.70 2.83 13.51
C ALA A 90 -6.84 3.26 12.57
N ALA A 91 -8.07 2.86 12.92
CA ALA A 91 -9.25 3.24 12.11
C ALA A 91 -9.36 4.75 11.94
N THR A 92 -8.99 5.50 12.97
CA THR A 92 -9.05 6.96 12.92
C THR A 92 -8.02 7.57 11.96
N ALA A 93 -6.98 6.82 11.59
CA ALA A 93 -5.96 7.28 10.66
C ALA A 93 -6.28 6.92 9.20
N GLU A 94 -7.23 6.01 8.97
CA GLU A 94 -7.56 5.57 7.60
C GLU A 94 -7.98 6.72 6.68
N PRO A 95 -8.87 7.64 7.11
CA PRO A 95 -9.24 8.76 6.24
C PRO A 95 -8.04 9.61 5.81
N GLY A 96 -7.04 9.77 6.66
CA GLY A 96 -5.83 10.52 6.33
C GLY A 96 -5.01 9.84 5.26
N VAL A 97 -4.96 8.51 5.26
CA VAL A 97 -4.25 7.77 4.22
C VAL A 97 -4.93 7.98 2.87
N PHE A 98 -6.26 7.89 2.84
CA PHE A 98 -7.01 8.15 1.60
C PHE A 98 -6.82 9.59 1.13
N ALA A 99 -6.92 10.55 2.05
CA ALA A 99 -6.79 11.96 1.71
C ALA A 99 -5.41 12.31 1.15
N TYR A 100 -4.37 11.69 1.67
CA TYR A 100 -3.02 11.92 1.17
C TYR A 100 -2.91 11.63 -0.33
N TYR A 101 -3.60 10.59 -0.78
CA TYR A 101 -3.61 10.20 -2.19
C TYR A 101 -4.79 10.76 -2.97
N ASN A 102 -5.52 11.70 -2.36
CA ASN A 102 -6.67 12.32 -3.01
C ASN A 102 -7.78 11.33 -3.33
N LEU A 103 -7.94 10.33 -2.49
CA LEU A 103 -8.95 9.30 -2.65
C LEU A 103 -10.13 9.53 -1.71
N ASP A 104 -11.32 9.12 -2.14
CA ASP A 104 -12.52 9.25 -1.35
C ASP A 104 -12.63 8.08 -0.38
N TYR A 105 -12.56 8.36 0.91
CA TYR A 105 -12.77 7.35 1.95
C TYR A 105 -14.24 6.98 2.07
N GLY A 106 -15.13 7.90 1.72
CA GLY A 106 -16.56 7.72 1.88
C GLY A 106 -17.03 8.11 3.27
N SER A 107 -18.35 8.12 3.45
CA SER A 107 -18.98 8.51 4.71
C SER A 107 -19.40 7.31 5.55
N ARG A 108 -19.14 6.10 5.11
CA ARG A 108 -19.55 4.90 5.83
C ARG A 108 -18.61 4.59 6.98
N SER A 109 -19.16 4.54 8.17
CA SER A 109 -18.37 4.28 9.37
C SER A 109 -17.85 2.83 9.44
N GLU A 110 -18.51 1.90 8.79
CA GLU A 110 -18.12 0.50 8.78
C GLU A 110 -17.04 0.14 7.76
N ARG A 111 -16.67 1.10 6.90
CA ARG A 111 -15.60 0.86 5.93
C ARG A 111 -14.26 0.85 6.62
N ARG A 112 -13.52 -0.22 6.46
CA ARG A 112 -12.23 -0.42 7.09
C ARG A 112 -11.23 -1.05 6.12
N LEU A 113 -9.97 -0.86 6.43
CA LEU A 113 -8.89 -1.56 5.75
C LEU A 113 -8.46 -2.74 6.61
N ALA A 114 -8.40 -3.93 6.02
CA ALA A 114 -7.97 -5.13 6.70
C ALA A 114 -6.74 -5.71 6.02
N ARG A 115 -5.74 -6.05 6.84
CA ARG A 115 -4.49 -6.64 6.33
C ARG A 115 -4.74 -8.10 5.94
N ARG A 116 -4.22 -8.48 4.79
CA ARG A 116 -4.26 -9.85 4.29
C ARG A 116 -2.89 -10.49 4.32
#